data_14ca765ab7a002c03630b01bc8c09012
#
_entry.id   14ca765ab7a002c03630b01bc8c09012
#
_cell.length_a   1.000
_cell.length_b   1.000
_cell.length_c   1.000
_cell.angle_alpha   90.00
_cell.angle_beta   90.00
_cell.angle_gamma   90.00
#
_symmetry.space_group_name_H-M   'P 1'
#
loop_
_entity.id
_entity.type
_entity.pdbx_description
1 polymer ?
#
loop_
_entity_poly.entity_id
_entity_poly.type
_entity_poly.pdbx_seq_one_letter_code
_entity_poly.pdbx_strand_id
1 'polypeptide(L)'
;MTANTTASVRAFADRRWLCLISAMVICVCAGFGYAWSVLQTPIIARFGWADSGVALAYTITVVCSTMAPLLFGGLIRRMSSRLCVAVGAVLFGAGLFAAGLMSQLWQLYLFYGVISGLGVGFIYPSMMAYVVRLFPDRSGMASGLGTAAYGSGAILWAPTAAALMEKVGLGSAFRVLGVLFAAVILLGSLLLAEPPEGFHAAMAPAASGGQGSGADLNRGQMVRTGAFYRMVAVFTCGLVAGVIVISQASPILQQTLGYAPARAALFVSVFSACNM
;
A
#
# COMPACT_ATOMS: atom_id res chain seq x y z
N MET A 1 -6.66 -33.89 -16.43
CA MET A 1 -7.37 -33.11 -15.38
C MET A 1 -8.59 -33.93 -14.99
N THR A 2 -8.77 -34.23 -13.71
CA THR A 2 -9.95 -34.95 -13.23
C THR A 2 -11.17 -34.04 -13.25
N ALA A 3 -12.40 -34.60 -13.45
CA ALA A 3 -13.65 -33.84 -13.50
C ALA A 3 -13.82 -32.93 -12.26
N ASN A 4 -13.32 -33.32 -11.11
CA ASN A 4 -13.35 -32.58 -9.86
C ASN A 4 -12.46 -31.31 -9.90
N THR A 5 -11.31 -31.36 -10.58
CA THR A 5 -10.42 -30.20 -10.76
C THR A 5 -11.06 -29.14 -11.68
N THR A 6 -11.78 -29.57 -12.70
CA THR A 6 -12.45 -28.66 -13.62
C THR A 6 -13.63 -27.94 -12.95
N ALA A 7 -14.37 -28.60 -12.08
CA ALA A 7 -15.47 -28.00 -11.32
C ALA A 7 -14.94 -26.96 -10.30
N SER A 8 -13.86 -27.26 -9.59
CA SER A 8 -13.25 -26.34 -8.63
C SER A 8 -12.66 -25.09 -9.31
N VAL A 9 -12.05 -25.24 -10.48
CA VAL A 9 -11.52 -24.11 -11.27
C VAL A 9 -12.64 -23.19 -11.75
N ARG A 10 -13.77 -23.73 -12.21
CA ARG A 10 -14.93 -22.93 -12.62
C ARG A 10 -15.56 -22.17 -11.44
N ALA A 11 -15.82 -22.84 -10.33
CA ALA A 11 -16.37 -22.21 -9.13
C ALA A 11 -15.45 -21.10 -8.59
N PHE A 12 -14.12 -21.26 -8.70
CA PHE A 12 -13.18 -20.22 -8.33
C PHE A 12 -13.17 -19.04 -9.34
N ALA A 13 -13.32 -19.32 -10.62
CA ALA A 13 -13.38 -18.30 -11.67
C ALA A 13 -14.56 -17.31 -11.46
N ASP A 14 -15.69 -17.79 -10.97
CA ASP A 14 -16.84 -16.92 -10.62
C ASP A 14 -16.53 -16.07 -9.37
N ARG A 15 -15.79 -16.65 -8.41
CA ARG A 15 -15.45 -15.97 -7.15
C ARG A 15 -14.28 -15.00 -7.27
N ARG A 16 -13.44 -15.08 -8.32
CA ARG A 16 -12.22 -14.26 -8.46
C ARG A 16 -12.50 -12.75 -8.44
N TRP A 17 -13.65 -12.30 -8.94
CA TRP A 17 -14.03 -10.89 -8.90
C TRP A 17 -14.29 -10.38 -7.48
N LEU A 18 -14.92 -11.19 -6.62
CA LEU A 18 -15.11 -10.85 -5.22
C LEU A 18 -13.76 -10.73 -4.50
N CYS A 19 -12.85 -11.66 -4.78
CA CYS A 19 -11.48 -11.60 -4.24
C CYS A 19 -10.73 -10.35 -4.73
N LEU A 20 -10.92 -9.94 -6.01
CA LEU A 20 -10.34 -8.71 -6.55
C LEU A 20 -10.89 -7.47 -5.83
N ILE A 21 -12.20 -7.36 -5.67
CA ILE A 21 -12.82 -6.23 -4.96
C ILE A 21 -12.28 -6.15 -3.52
N SER A 22 -12.21 -7.28 -2.82
CA SER A 22 -11.62 -7.33 -1.48
C SER A 22 -10.16 -6.86 -1.47
N ALA A 23 -9.35 -7.31 -2.43
CA ALA A 23 -7.97 -6.87 -2.57
C ALA A 23 -7.86 -5.37 -2.86
N MET A 24 -8.76 -4.82 -3.68
CA MET A 24 -8.82 -3.38 -3.95
C MET A 24 -9.15 -2.58 -2.69
N VAL A 25 -10.14 -3.01 -1.89
CA VAL A 25 -10.48 -2.35 -0.62
C VAL A 25 -9.28 -2.37 0.34
N ILE A 26 -8.58 -3.50 0.44
CA ILE A 26 -7.35 -3.61 1.23
C ILE A 26 -6.27 -2.63 0.73
N CYS A 27 -6.08 -2.55 -0.58
CA CYS A 27 -5.11 -1.62 -1.19
C CYS A 27 -5.47 -0.15 -0.94
N VAL A 28 -6.76 0.22 -1.02
CA VAL A 28 -7.24 1.58 -0.70
C VAL A 28 -6.92 1.95 0.75
N CYS A 29 -7.14 1.03 1.70
CA CYS A 29 -6.78 1.25 3.10
C CYS A 29 -5.27 1.39 3.30
N ALA A 30 -4.47 0.51 2.68
CA ALA A 30 -3.01 0.58 2.74
C ALA A 30 -2.44 1.84 2.07
N GLY A 31 -3.17 2.41 1.09
CA GLY A 31 -2.86 3.68 0.42
C GLY A 31 -3.02 4.94 1.29
N PHE A 32 -3.42 4.80 2.56
CA PHE A 32 -3.49 5.91 3.53
C PHE A 32 -2.17 6.69 3.64
N GLY A 33 -1.03 6.06 3.40
CA GLY A 33 0.27 6.72 3.37
C GLY A 33 0.33 7.95 2.45
N TYR A 34 -0.44 7.96 1.36
CA TYR A 34 -0.54 9.12 0.46
C TYR A 34 -1.29 10.32 1.06
N ALA A 35 -2.03 10.13 2.16
CA ALA A 35 -2.66 11.21 2.93
C ALA A 35 -1.72 11.83 3.99
N TRP A 36 -0.45 11.40 4.07
CA TRP A 36 0.52 11.87 5.08
C TRP A 36 0.61 13.39 5.19
N SER A 37 0.65 14.10 4.06
CA SER A 37 0.78 15.55 4.05
C SER A 37 -0.33 16.28 4.81
N VAL A 38 -1.52 15.68 4.90
CA VAL A 38 -2.66 16.23 5.66
C VAL A 38 -2.47 16.03 7.16
N LEU A 39 -1.73 15.00 7.59
CA LEU A 39 -1.44 14.72 9.00
C LEU A 39 -0.28 15.57 9.53
N GLN A 40 0.67 15.93 8.68
CA GLN A 40 1.92 16.59 9.05
C GLN A 40 1.66 17.95 9.74
N THR A 41 0.86 18.81 9.12
CA THR A 41 0.57 20.16 9.66
C THR A 41 -0.08 20.15 11.05
N PRO A 42 -1.14 19.33 11.32
CA PRO A 42 -1.72 19.21 12.66
C PRO A 42 -0.75 18.65 13.70
N ILE A 43 0.16 17.74 13.33
CA ILE A 43 1.19 17.20 14.23
C ILE A 43 2.14 18.32 14.65
N ILE A 44 2.65 19.10 13.69
CA ILE A 44 3.55 20.23 13.96
C ILE A 44 2.86 21.28 14.85
N ALA A 45 1.62 21.65 14.51
CA ALA A 45 0.85 22.63 15.27
C ALA A 45 0.60 22.19 16.73
N ARG A 46 0.39 20.88 16.96
CA ARG A 46 0.11 20.34 18.30
C ARG A 46 1.34 20.23 19.18
N PHE A 47 2.46 19.79 18.63
CA PHE A 47 3.65 19.43 19.41
C PHE A 47 4.80 20.43 19.28
N GLY A 48 4.74 21.36 18.34
CA GLY A 48 5.81 22.33 18.08
C GLY A 48 7.09 21.73 17.54
N TRP A 49 7.03 20.52 16.96
CA TRP A 49 8.21 19.84 16.41
C TRP A 49 8.63 20.46 15.08
N ALA A 50 9.92 20.37 14.76
CA ALA A 50 10.44 20.87 13.49
C ALA A 50 9.84 20.09 12.31
N ASP A 51 9.51 20.81 11.23
CA ASP A 51 8.92 20.26 10.00
C ASP A 51 9.73 19.08 9.45
N SER A 52 11.07 19.23 9.40
CA SER A 52 11.98 18.18 8.94
C SER A 52 11.93 16.91 9.81
N GLY A 53 11.79 17.10 11.15
CA GLY A 53 11.64 15.98 12.08
C GLY A 53 10.35 15.21 11.85
N VAL A 54 9.23 15.90 11.65
CA VAL A 54 7.94 15.23 11.38
C VAL A 54 7.95 14.58 10.01
N ALA A 55 8.51 15.22 8.98
CA ALA A 55 8.65 14.66 7.63
C ALA A 55 9.50 13.38 7.61
N LEU A 56 10.50 13.28 8.50
CA LEU A 56 11.33 12.07 8.63
C LEU A 56 10.52 10.81 8.97
N ALA A 57 9.42 10.95 9.72
CA ALA A 57 8.54 9.82 10.03
C ALA A 57 7.98 9.15 8.76
N TYR A 58 7.58 9.94 7.77
CA TYR A 58 7.12 9.42 6.48
C TYR A 58 8.26 8.73 5.71
N THR A 59 9.44 9.32 5.72
CA THR A 59 10.63 8.71 5.10
C THR A 59 10.91 7.33 5.72
N ILE A 60 10.86 7.20 7.05
CA ILE A 60 11.01 5.92 7.76
C ILE A 60 9.92 4.94 7.33
N THR A 61 8.66 5.38 7.22
CA THR A 61 7.55 4.54 6.72
C THR A 61 7.85 3.97 5.34
N VAL A 62 8.29 4.82 4.40
CA VAL A 62 8.63 4.40 3.02
C VAL A 62 9.80 3.42 3.02
N VAL A 63 10.85 3.70 3.79
CA VAL A 63 12.01 2.80 3.91
C VAL A 63 11.60 1.45 4.49
N CYS A 64 10.86 1.43 5.61
CA CYS A 64 10.41 0.19 6.24
C CYS A 64 9.48 -0.62 5.34
N SER A 65 8.55 0.03 4.64
CA SER A 65 7.63 -0.65 3.72
C SER A 65 8.37 -1.27 2.52
N THR A 66 9.40 -0.61 2.03
CA THR A 66 10.23 -1.11 0.91
C THR A 66 11.19 -2.21 1.36
N MET A 67 11.74 -2.09 2.58
CA MET A 67 12.66 -3.10 3.13
C MET A 67 11.94 -4.37 3.58
N ALA A 68 10.68 -4.30 3.99
CA ALA A 68 9.93 -5.46 4.47
C ALA A 68 9.94 -6.65 3.48
N PRO A 69 9.59 -6.51 2.18
CA PRO A 69 9.66 -7.63 1.24
C PRO A 69 11.10 -8.08 0.95
N LEU A 70 12.11 -7.23 1.12
CA LEU A 70 13.51 -7.63 0.97
C LEU A 70 13.98 -8.48 2.14
N LEU A 71 13.67 -8.08 3.36
CA LEU A 71 14.08 -8.77 4.59
C LEU A 71 13.24 -10.02 4.84
N PHE A 72 11.94 -9.91 4.68
CA PHE A 72 10.97 -10.96 4.99
C PHE A 72 10.42 -11.68 3.76
N GLY A 73 10.94 -11.43 2.56
CA GLY A 73 10.43 -12.02 1.31
C GLY A 73 10.47 -13.55 1.28
N GLY A 74 11.43 -14.18 1.98
CA GLY A 74 11.46 -15.62 2.16
C GLY A 74 10.29 -16.13 3.01
N LEU A 75 9.94 -15.41 4.07
CA LEU A 75 8.80 -15.70 4.94
C LEU A 75 7.48 -15.43 4.21
N ILE A 76 7.36 -14.27 3.57
CA ILE A 76 6.16 -13.87 2.80
C ILE A 76 5.81 -14.91 1.73
N ARG A 77 6.81 -15.49 1.05
CA ARG A 77 6.57 -16.53 0.03
C ARG A 77 6.11 -17.88 0.61
N ARG A 78 6.39 -18.16 1.88
CA ARG A 78 5.95 -19.38 2.57
C ARG A 78 4.57 -19.24 3.21
N MET A 79 4.14 -18.02 3.45
CA MET A 79 2.83 -17.72 4.05
C MET A 79 1.77 -17.63 2.96
N SER A 80 0.53 -17.96 3.30
CA SER A 80 -0.63 -17.67 2.43
C SER A 80 -0.83 -16.15 2.32
N SER A 81 -1.39 -15.68 1.19
CA SER A 81 -1.69 -14.27 1.00
C SER A 81 -2.58 -13.72 2.12
N ARG A 82 -3.55 -14.53 2.57
CA ARG A 82 -4.43 -14.19 3.69
C ARG A 82 -3.62 -13.90 4.98
N LEU A 83 -2.67 -14.78 5.33
CA LEU A 83 -1.89 -14.64 6.55
C LEU A 83 -0.94 -13.44 6.48
N CYS A 84 -0.28 -13.22 5.33
CA CYS A 84 0.57 -12.05 5.12
C CYS A 84 -0.20 -10.75 5.33
N VAL A 85 -1.40 -10.66 4.74
CA VAL A 85 -2.26 -9.48 4.86
C VAL A 85 -2.78 -9.31 6.28
N ALA A 86 -3.15 -10.40 6.96
CA ALA A 86 -3.60 -10.34 8.35
C ALA A 86 -2.50 -9.83 9.30
N VAL A 87 -1.26 -10.33 9.16
CA VAL A 87 -0.10 -9.83 9.92
C VAL A 87 0.14 -8.35 9.60
N GLY A 88 0.13 -7.99 8.32
CA GLY A 88 0.26 -6.60 7.88
C GLY A 88 -0.84 -5.69 8.44
N ALA A 89 -2.10 -6.16 8.49
CA ALA A 89 -3.23 -5.43 9.05
C ALA A 89 -3.06 -5.12 10.54
N VAL A 90 -2.61 -6.12 11.30
CA VAL A 90 -2.34 -5.94 12.75
C VAL A 90 -1.20 -4.94 12.96
N LEU A 91 -0.10 -5.07 12.23
CA LEU A 91 1.04 -4.14 12.33
C LEU A 91 0.62 -2.72 11.92
N PHE A 92 -0.06 -2.58 10.77
CA PHE A 92 -0.49 -1.28 10.27
C PHE A 92 -1.47 -0.58 11.22
N GLY A 93 -2.51 -1.30 11.67
CA GLY A 93 -3.51 -0.76 12.57
C GLY A 93 -2.96 -0.48 13.96
N ALA A 94 -2.15 -1.38 14.53
CA ALA A 94 -1.51 -1.17 15.83
C ALA A 94 -0.51 -0.01 15.80
N GLY A 95 0.26 0.13 14.71
CA GLY A 95 1.18 1.24 14.52
C GLY A 95 0.45 2.58 14.49
N LEU A 96 -0.64 2.69 13.74
CA LEU A 96 -1.48 3.90 13.70
C LEU A 96 -2.15 4.16 15.06
N PHE A 97 -2.70 3.14 15.70
CA PHE A 97 -3.32 3.28 17.01
C PHE A 97 -2.33 3.79 18.05
N ALA A 98 -1.14 3.21 18.10
CA ALA A 98 -0.07 3.63 19.02
C ALA A 98 0.44 5.04 18.69
N ALA A 99 0.53 5.43 17.41
CA ALA A 99 0.84 6.78 17.00
C ALA A 99 -0.18 7.81 17.54
N GLY A 100 -1.44 7.40 17.72
CA GLY A 100 -2.46 8.23 18.37
C GLY A 100 -2.23 8.49 19.87
N LEU A 101 -1.31 7.77 20.50
CA LEU A 101 -0.91 7.93 21.92
C LEU A 101 0.44 8.62 22.07
N MET A 102 1.05 9.07 20.97
CA MET A 102 2.37 9.68 20.98
C MET A 102 2.42 10.98 21.81
N SER A 103 3.50 11.16 22.51
CA SER A 103 3.87 12.39 23.23
C SER A 103 5.26 12.90 22.86
N GLN A 104 6.07 12.07 22.23
CA GLN A 104 7.45 12.38 21.83
C GLN A 104 7.70 12.00 20.36
N LEU A 105 8.61 12.72 19.71
CA LEU A 105 8.90 12.56 18.29
C LEU A 105 9.40 11.15 17.92
N TRP A 106 10.23 10.53 18.77
CA TRP A 106 10.71 9.16 18.51
C TRP A 106 9.58 8.11 18.50
N GLN A 107 8.49 8.36 19.25
CA GLN A 107 7.32 7.49 19.24
C GLN A 107 6.60 7.53 17.89
N LEU A 108 6.54 8.71 17.24
CA LEU A 108 6.05 8.85 15.88
C LEU A 108 6.90 8.02 14.90
N TYR A 109 8.23 8.07 15.03
CA TYR A 109 9.13 7.27 14.19
C TYR A 109 8.91 5.77 14.38
N LEU A 110 8.78 5.33 15.64
CA LEU A 110 8.59 3.92 15.94
C LEU A 110 7.21 3.43 15.50
N PHE A 111 6.16 4.10 15.91
CA PHE A 111 4.79 3.62 15.71
C PHE A 111 4.31 3.83 14.27
N TYR A 112 4.36 5.05 13.80
CA TYR A 112 3.95 5.37 12.43
C TYR A 112 5.03 4.95 11.42
N GLY A 113 6.29 5.27 11.68
CA GLY A 113 7.40 5.00 10.76
C GLY A 113 7.68 3.51 10.62
N VAL A 114 8.08 2.85 11.70
CA VAL A 114 8.56 1.46 11.63
C VAL A 114 7.39 0.48 11.62
N ILE A 115 6.55 0.49 12.65
CA ILE A 115 5.53 -0.56 12.82
C ILE A 115 4.47 -0.49 11.72
N SER A 116 3.91 0.69 11.47
CA SER A 116 2.92 0.87 10.40
C SER A 116 3.55 0.69 9.01
N GLY A 117 4.79 1.17 8.80
CA GLY A 117 5.54 0.97 7.56
C GLY A 117 5.77 -0.50 7.23
N LEU A 118 6.21 -1.30 8.19
CA LEU A 118 6.31 -2.75 8.03
C LEU A 118 4.96 -3.37 7.68
N GLY A 119 3.87 -2.93 8.34
CA GLY A 119 2.52 -3.38 8.02
C GLY A 119 2.16 -3.18 6.55
N VAL A 120 2.37 -1.99 6.00
CA VAL A 120 2.17 -1.69 4.58
C VAL A 120 3.07 -2.56 3.70
N GLY A 121 4.32 -2.79 4.10
CA GLY A 121 5.27 -3.63 3.38
C GLY A 121 4.89 -5.11 3.33
N PHE A 122 4.10 -5.61 4.28
CA PHE A 122 3.47 -6.93 4.20
C PHE A 122 2.22 -6.94 3.34
N ILE A 123 1.37 -5.89 3.40
CA ILE A 123 0.10 -5.84 2.69
C ILE A 123 0.30 -5.63 1.20
N TYR A 124 0.93 -4.53 0.78
CA TYR A 124 0.92 -4.10 -0.61
C TYR A 124 1.59 -5.09 -1.58
N PRO A 125 2.82 -5.57 -1.35
CA PRO A 125 3.45 -6.53 -2.25
C PRO A 125 2.71 -7.87 -2.30
N SER A 126 2.13 -8.30 -1.17
CA SER A 126 1.33 -9.53 -1.11
C SER A 126 0.05 -9.40 -1.94
N MET A 127 -0.62 -8.24 -1.87
CA MET A 127 -1.82 -7.97 -2.66
C MET A 127 -1.50 -7.87 -4.15
N MET A 128 -0.43 -7.19 -4.54
CA MET A 128 0.00 -7.11 -5.95
C MET A 128 0.31 -8.50 -6.52
N ALA A 129 1.06 -9.31 -5.80
CA ALA A 129 1.32 -10.69 -6.21
C ALA A 129 0.03 -11.55 -6.27
N TYR A 130 -0.90 -11.32 -5.36
CA TYR A 130 -2.17 -12.03 -5.30
C TYR A 130 -3.08 -11.68 -6.47
N VAL A 131 -3.29 -10.40 -6.79
CA VAL A 131 -4.19 -10.00 -7.90
C VAL A 131 -3.67 -10.45 -9.26
N VAL A 132 -2.36 -10.45 -9.47
CA VAL A 132 -1.75 -10.99 -10.70
C VAL A 132 -1.99 -12.51 -10.81
N ARG A 133 -1.94 -13.24 -9.70
CA ARG A 133 -2.26 -14.69 -9.68
C ARG A 133 -3.75 -14.98 -9.90
N LEU A 134 -4.66 -14.07 -9.53
CA LEU A 134 -6.09 -14.21 -9.79
C LEU A 134 -6.45 -14.07 -11.28
N PHE A 135 -5.71 -13.26 -12.02
CA PHE A 135 -5.98 -12.94 -13.41
C PHE A 135 -4.76 -13.19 -14.30
N PRO A 136 -4.31 -14.43 -14.47
CA PRO A 136 -3.21 -14.76 -15.36
C PRO A 136 -3.53 -14.45 -16.82
N ASP A 137 -4.81 -14.44 -17.19
CA ASP A 137 -5.35 -14.06 -18.49
C ASP A 137 -5.27 -12.55 -18.77
N ARG A 138 -5.25 -11.71 -17.73
CA ARG A 138 -5.28 -10.23 -17.80
C ARG A 138 -4.42 -9.61 -16.71
N SER A 139 -3.19 -10.07 -16.57
CA SER A 139 -2.28 -9.64 -15.50
C SER A 139 -2.00 -8.14 -15.49
N GLY A 140 -1.91 -7.50 -16.66
CA GLY A 140 -1.76 -6.05 -16.79
C GLY A 140 -2.96 -5.26 -16.24
N MET A 141 -4.19 -5.71 -16.53
CA MET A 141 -5.39 -5.11 -15.96
C MET A 141 -5.42 -5.29 -14.44
N ALA A 142 -5.12 -6.48 -13.95
CA ALA A 142 -5.16 -6.78 -12.52
C ALA A 142 -4.12 -5.95 -11.74
N SER A 143 -2.90 -5.86 -12.23
CA SER A 143 -1.85 -5.03 -11.62
C SER A 143 -2.19 -3.54 -11.70
N GLY A 144 -2.72 -3.05 -12.82
CA GLY A 144 -3.18 -1.67 -12.98
C GLY A 144 -4.28 -1.31 -11.97
N LEU A 145 -5.32 -2.15 -11.84
CA LEU A 145 -6.38 -1.94 -10.85
C LEU A 145 -5.87 -1.94 -9.41
N GLY A 146 -4.95 -2.87 -9.07
CA GLY A 146 -4.35 -2.92 -7.73
C GLY A 146 -3.52 -1.68 -7.41
N THR A 147 -2.72 -1.19 -8.37
CA THR A 147 -1.92 0.04 -8.22
C THR A 147 -2.84 1.26 -8.12
N ALA A 148 -3.86 1.36 -8.97
CA ALA A 148 -4.85 2.42 -8.94
C ALA A 148 -5.60 2.45 -7.60
N ALA A 149 -6.03 1.30 -7.08
CA ALA A 149 -6.67 1.21 -5.78
C ALA A 149 -5.76 1.70 -4.64
N TYR A 150 -4.48 1.34 -4.66
CA TYR A 150 -3.52 1.83 -3.68
C TYR A 150 -3.28 3.34 -3.81
N GLY A 151 -3.09 3.83 -5.03
CA GLY A 151 -2.93 5.27 -5.33
C GLY A 151 -4.15 6.11 -4.94
N SER A 152 -5.36 5.57 -5.10
CA SER A 152 -6.62 6.26 -4.74
C SER A 152 -6.85 6.41 -3.23
N GLY A 153 -6.02 5.79 -2.40
CA GLY A 153 -6.18 5.84 -0.94
C GLY A 153 -6.34 7.25 -0.39
N ALA A 154 -5.54 8.23 -0.85
CA ALA A 154 -5.65 9.60 -0.37
C ALA A 154 -6.95 10.29 -0.82
N ILE A 155 -7.60 9.87 -1.93
CA ILE A 155 -8.88 10.45 -2.37
C ILE A 155 -9.92 10.32 -1.26
N LEU A 156 -9.97 9.14 -0.64
CA LEU A 156 -10.90 8.84 0.43
C LEU A 156 -10.37 9.28 1.79
N TRP A 157 -9.09 8.98 2.08
CA TRP A 157 -8.57 9.10 3.43
C TRP A 157 -8.05 10.49 3.79
N ALA A 158 -7.63 11.33 2.81
CA ALA A 158 -7.18 12.68 3.12
C ALA A 158 -8.33 13.57 3.67
N PRO A 159 -9.49 13.69 3.01
CA PRO A 159 -10.61 14.44 3.55
C PRO A 159 -11.21 13.79 4.81
N THR A 160 -11.25 12.45 4.86
CA THR A 160 -11.76 11.72 6.03
C THR A 160 -10.88 11.97 7.26
N ALA A 161 -9.55 11.90 7.11
CA ALA A 161 -8.62 12.18 8.20
C ALA A 161 -8.70 13.63 8.66
N ALA A 162 -8.78 14.60 7.74
CA ALA A 162 -8.95 16.03 8.06
C ALA A 162 -10.22 16.26 8.88
N ALA A 163 -11.36 15.78 8.41
CA ALA A 163 -12.64 15.91 9.10
C ALA A 163 -12.66 15.20 10.46
N LEU A 164 -12.00 14.04 10.56
CA LEU A 164 -11.92 13.29 11.81
C LEU A 164 -11.04 14.02 12.83
N MET A 165 -9.90 14.57 12.41
CA MET A 165 -9.02 15.36 13.27
C MET A 165 -9.70 16.63 13.80
N GLU A 166 -10.52 17.28 12.98
CA GLU A 166 -11.30 18.46 13.38
C GLU A 166 -12.35 18.10 14.45
N LYS A 167 -13.03 16.95 14.31
CA LYS A 167 -14.12 16.54 15.23
C LYS A 167 -13.64 15.94 16.54
N VAL A 168 -12.66 15.06 16.49
CA VAL A 168 -12.25 14.26 17.67
C VAL A 168 -10.80 14.50 18.10
N GLY A 169 -10.09 15.38 17.40
CA GLY A 169 -8.68 15.69 17.64
C GLY A 169 -7.71 14.67 17.07
N LEU A 170 -6.44 15.09 16.93
CA LEU A 170 -5.38 14.35 16.25
C LEU A 170 -5.18 12.92 16.81
N GLY A 171 -4.99 12.78 18.12
CA GLY A 171 -4.70 11.48 18.74
C GLY A 171 -5.86 10.48 18.61
N SER A 172 -7.10 10.95 18.79
CA SER A 172 -8.29 10.12 18.61
C SER A 172 -8.49 9.72 17.15
N ALA A 173 -8.21 10.62 16.20
CA ALA A 173 -8.28 10.33 14.78
C ALA A 173 -7.33 9.19 14.38
N PHE A 174 -6.08 9.21 14.83
CA PHE A 174 -5.13 8.12 14.60
C PHE A 174 -5.62 6.79 15.18
N ARG A 175 -6.18 6.80 16.40
CA ARG A 175 -6.71 5.57 17.04
C ARG A 175 -7.90 5.00 16.29
N VAL A 176 -8.84 5.85 15.89
CA VAL A 176 -10.03 5.43 15.13
C VAL A 176 -9.63 4.86 13.78
N LEU A 177 -8.74 5.55 13.05
CA LEU A 177 -8.24 5.07 11.76
C LEU A 177 -7.45 3.77 11.90
N GLY A 178 -6.64 3.63 12.96
CA GLY A 178 -5.89 2.40 13.23
C GLY A 178 -6.79 1.19 13.44
N VAL A 179 -7.83 1.34 14.26
CA VAL A 179 -8.82 0.27 14.49
C VAL A 179 -9.62 -0.02 13.22
N LEU A 180 -10.07 1.02 12.53
CA LEU A 180 -10.84 0.88 11.28
C LEU A 180 -10.04 0.11 10.22
N PHE A 181 -8.78 0.50 9.98
CA PHE A 181 -7.94 -0.17 8.98
C PHE A 181 -7.63 -1.60 9.38
N ALA A 182 -7.29 -1.86 10.65
CA ALA A 182 -7.11 -3.23 11.13
C ALA A 182 -8.35 -4.07 10.87
N ALA A 183 -9.52 -3.58 11.24
CA ALA A 183 -10.78 -4.31 11.08
C ALA A 183 -11.11 -4.56 9.59
N VAL A 184 -11.06 -3.51 8.75
CA VAL A 184 -11.41 -3.63 7.32
C VAL A 184 -10.45 -4.55 6.60
N ILE A 185 -9.13 -4.43 6.84
CA ILE A 185 -8.13 -5.26 6.17
C ILE A 185 -8.20 -6.71 6.68
N LEU A 186 -8.42 -6.94 7.98
CA LEU A 186 -8.60 -8.28 8.53
C LEU A 186 -9.86 -8.94 7.96
N LEU A 187 -11.01 -8.26 7.95
CA LEU A 187 -12.23 -8.78 7.35
C LEU A 187 -12.06 -9.03 5.85
N GLY A 188 -11.43 -8.11 5.14
CA GLY A 188 -11.08 -8.30 3.73
C GLY A 188 -10.16 -9.50 3.51
N SER A 189 -9.19 -9.74 4.39
CA SER A 189 -8.30 -10.90 4.29
C SER A 189 -9.04 -12.23 4.38
N LEU A 190 -10.15 -12.30 5.10
CA LEU A 190 -10.97 -13.51 5.20
C LEU A 190 -11.66 -13.88 3.88
N LEU A 191 -11.92 -12.90 3.03
CA LEU A 191 -12.53 -13.09 1.70
C LEU A 191 -11.51 -13.55 0.65
N LEU A 192 -10.21 -13.41 0.92
CA LEU A 192 -9.17 -13.86 -0.01
C LEU A 192 -9.15 -15.39 -0.05
N ALA A 193 -9.34 -15.94 -1.23
CA ALA A 193 -9.23 -17.38 -1.49
C ALA A 193 -8.01 -17.65 -2.37
N GLU A 194 -7.20 -18.63 -1.99
CA GLU A 194 -6.05 -19.02 -2.81
C GLU A 194 -6.53 -19.77 -4.07
N PRO A 195 -5.94 -19.49 -5.24
CA PRO A 195 -6.26 -20.18 -6.49
C PRO A 195 -6.01 -21.70 -6.34
N PRO A 196 -6.93 -22.55 -6.79
CA PRO A 196 -6.73 -24.01 -6.74
C PRO A 196 -5.61 -24.45 -7.67
N GLU A 197 -5.05 -25.63 -7.40
CA GLU A 197 -4.04 -26.24 -8.27
C GLU A 197 -4.55 -26.38 -9.72
N GLY A 198 -3.70 -26.00 -10.68
CA GLY A 198 -4.07 -26.02 -12.09
C GLY A 198 -4.84 -24.80 -12.59
N PHE A 199 -5.27 -23.88 -11.72
CA PHE A 199 -5.99 -22.66 -12.13
C PHE A 199 -5.16 -21.82 -13.12
N HIS A 200 -3.87 -21.62 -12.86
CA HIS A 200 -2.98 -20.87 -13.74
C HIS A 200 -2.85 -21.52 -15.12
N ALA A 201 -2.69 -22.85 -15.18
CA ALA A 201 -2.58 -23.57 -16.44
C ALA A 201 -3.88 -23.54 -17.25
N ALA A 202 -5.03 -23.53 -16.56
CA ALA A 202 -6.35 -23.48 -17.22
C ALA A 202 -6.71 -22.07 -17.74
N MET A 203 -6.19 -21.00 -17.11
CA MET A 203 -6.53 -19.61 -17.43
C MET A 203 -5.40 -18.85 -18.14
N ALA A 204 -4.19 -19.42 -18.20
CA ALA A 204 -3.10 -18.81 -18.96
C ALA A 204 -3.51 -18.72 -20.45
N PRO A 205 -3.27 -17.59 -21.13
CA PRO A 205 -3.48 -17.48 -22.57
C PRO A 205 -2.69 -18.60 -23.25
N ALA A 206 -3.30 -19.31 -24.19
CA ALA A 206 -2.58 -20.24 -25.08
C ALA A 206 -1.38 -19.45 -25.63
N ALA A 207 -0.17 -19.90 -25.38
CA ALA A 207 1.08 -19.19 -25.55
C ALA A 207 1.05 -18.22 -26.73
N SER A 208 0.79 -16.95 -26.46
CA SER A 208 1.12 -15.89 -27.39
C SER A 208 2.65 -15.92 -27.48
N GLY A 209 3.18 -16.36 -28.62
CA GLY A 209 4.60 -16.58 -28.88
C GLY A 209 5.44 -15.32 -28.76
N GLY A 210 5.70 -14.92 -27.55
CA GLY A 210 6.44 -13.74 -27.14
C GLY A 210 6.96 -13.87 -25.72
N GLN A 211 7.24 -15.08 -25.24
CA GLN A 211 8.21 -15.23 -24.17
C GLN A 211 9.54 -14.82 -24.76
N GLY A 212 9.92 -13.56 -24.52
CA GLY A 212 11.28 -13.16 -24.71
C GLY A 212 12.15 -14.20 -24.03
N SER A 213 13.09 -14.78 -24.77
CA SER A 213 14.12 -15.69 -24.28
C SER A 213 15.08 -14.96 -23.33
N GLY A 214 14.53 -14.30 -22.32
CA GLY A 214 15.28 -13.76 -21.20
C GLY A 214 15.71 -14.92 -20.34
N ALA A 215 17.02 -15.16 -20.24
CA ALA A 215 17.58 -16.12 -19.32
C ALA A 215 17.01 -15.83 -17.91
N ASP A 216 16.54 -16.87 -17.25
CA ASP A 216 16.04 -16.80 -15.88
C ASP A 216 17.24 -16.47 -14.96
N LEU A 217 17.45 -15.18 -14.71
CA LEU A 217 18.60 -14.69 -13.97
C LEU A 217 18.37 -14.85 -12.46
N ASN A 218 19.31 -15.51 -11.81
CA ASN A 218 19.34 -15.55 -10.35
C ASN A 218 19.64 -14.13 -9.81
N ARG A 219 19.22 -13.83 -8.55
CA ARG A 219 19.40 -12.50 -7.89
C ARG A 219 20.81 -11.94 -8.07
N GLY A 220 21.84 -12.77 -7.84
CA GLY A 220 23.25 -12.37 -7.99
C GLY A 220 23.65 -12.05 -9.43
N GLN A 221 23.05 -12.69 -10.40
CA GLN A 221 23.28 -12.43 -11.84
C GLN A 221 22.56 -11.16 -12.27
N MET A 222 21.33 -10.94 -11.82
CA MET A 222 20.55 -9.73 -12.11
C MET A 222 21.25 -8.45 -11.66
N VAL A 223 21.79 -8.42 -10.44
CA VAL A 223 22.52 -7.27 -9.88
C VAL A 223 23.81 -6.97 -10.64
N ARG A 224 24.37 -7.95 -11.37
CA ARG A 224 25.57 -7.75 -12.22
C ARG A 224 25.26 -7.23 -13.62
N THR A 225 24.00 -7.11 -13.99
CA THR A 225 23.60 -6.60 -15.32
C THR A 225 23.46 -5.09 -15.33
N GLY A 226 24.01 -4.42 -16.34
CA GLY A 226 23.84 -2.97 -16.53
C GLY A 226 22.37 -2.56 -16.78
N ALA A 227 21.54 -3.48 -17.27
CA ALA A 227 20.10 -3.26 -17.43
C ALA A 227 19.41 -3.02 -16.09
N PHE A 228 19.80 -3.75 -15.03
CA PHE A 228 19.28 -3.56 -13.68
C PHE A 228 19.49 -2.13 -13.18
N TYR A 229 20.72 -1.61 -13.27
CA TYR A 229 21.03 -0.25 -12.81
C TYR A 229 20.34 0.84 -13.64
N ARG A 230 20.18 0.64 -14.95
CA ARG A 230 19.40 1.56 -15.79
C ARG A 230 17.93 1.60 -15.37
N MET A 231 17.30 0.45 -15.12
CA MET A 231 15.94 0.39 -14.61
C MET A 231 15.82 1.09 -13.25
N VAL A 232 16.73 0.79 -12.31
CA VAL A 232 16.74 1.42 -10.98
C VAL A 232 16.86 2.94 -11.12
N ALA A 233 17.76 3.44 -11.97
CA ALA A 233 17.94 4.88 -12.18
C ALA A 233 16.66 5.55 -12.72
N VAL A 234 16.05 4.98 -13.76
CA VAL A 234 14.81 5.51 -14.37
C VAL A 234 13.67 5.53 -13.34
N PHE A 235 13.45 4.42 -12.61
CA PHE A 235 12.41 4.36 -11.58
C PHE A 235 12.69 5.33 -10.42
N THR A 236 13.95 5.44 -9.97
CA THR A 236 14.31 6.37 -8.90
C THR A 236 14.04 7.81 -9.30
N CYS A 237 14.47 8.24 -10.49
CA CYS A 237 14.21 9.59 -10.97
C CYS A 237 12.72 9.90 -11.10
N GLY A 238 11.90 8.94 -11.57
CA GLY A 238 10.46 9.11 -11.69
C GLY A 238 9.75 9.18 -10.34
N LEU A 239 10.17 8.36 -9.37
CA LEU A 239 9.53 8.27 -8.07
C LEU A 239 9.90 9.44 -7.14
N VAL A 240 11.11 9.97 -7.19
CA VAL A 240 11.58 11.04 -6.28
C VAL A 240 10.67 12.26 -6.36
N ALA A 241 10.34 12.73 -7.57
CA ALA A 241 9.46 13.88 -7.76
C ALA A 241 8.06 13.62 -7.16
N GLY A 242 7.49 12.45 -7.42
CA GLY A 242 6.18 12.04 -6.89
C GLY A 242 6.14 11.99 -5.37
N VAL A 243 7.15 11.38 -4.74
CA VAL A 243 7.24 11.25 -3.28
C VAL A 243 7.38 12.62 -2.60
N ILE A 244 8.17 13.53 -3.16
CA ILE A 244 8.32 14.90 -2.64
C ILE A 244 6.96 15.62 -2.67
N VAL A 245 6.26 15.58 -3.80
CA VAL A 245 4.95 16.23 -3.92
C VAL A 245 3.93 15.60 -2.95
N ILE A 246 3.87 14.28 -2.86
CA ILE A 246 2.96 13.58 -1.94
C ILE A 246 3.22 13.99 -0.48
N SER A 247 4.48 14.11 -0.08
CA SER A 247 4.82 14.42 1.30
C SER A 247 4.60 15.88 1.68
N GLN A 248 4.72 16.82 0.72
CA GLN A 248 4.72 18.25 0.97
C GLN A 248 3.50 19.01 0.41
N ALA A 249 2.59 18.32 -0.32
CA ALA A 249 1.47 18.99 -0.99
C ALA A 249 0.60 19.80 -0.02
N SER A 250 0.17 19.21 1.09
CA SER A 250 -0.69 19.90 2.04
C SER A 250 0.03 21.01 2.83
N PRO A 251 1.24 20.81 3.37
CA PRO A 251 2.03 21.90 3.96
C PRO A 251 2.23 23.11 3.04
N ILE A 252 2.60 22.89 1.79
CA ILE A 252 2.79 23.95 0.80
C ILE A 252 1.48 24.74 0.61
N LEU A 253 0.36 24.06 0.40
CA LEU A 253 -0.94 24.68 0.20
C LEU A 253 -1.39 25.51 1.42
N GLN A 254 -1.14 25.03 2.62
CA GLN A 254 -1.54 25.71 3.85
C GLN A 254 -0.59 26.85 4.22
N GLN A 255 0.73 26.63 4.18
CA GLN A 255 1.72 27.61 4.63
C GLN A 255 2.00 28.70 3.59
N THR A 256 2.03 28.35 2.29
CA THR A 256 2.38 29.29 1.22
C THR A 256 1.15 29.99 0.64
N LEU A 257 0.04 29.27 0.47
CA LEU A 257 -1.17 29.79 -0.17
C LEU A 257 -2.30 30.08 0.81
N GLY A 258 -2.12 29.81 2.11
CA GLY A 258 -3.09 30.11 3.16
C GLY A 258 -4.40 29.34 3.07
N TYR A 259 -4.44 28.18 2.38
CA TYR A 259 -5.66 27.39 2.27
C TYR A 259 -6.04 26.74 3.60
N ALA A 260 -7.35 26.70 3.88
CA ALA A 260 -7.88 25.94 5.01
C ALA A 260 -7.55 24.44 4.87
N PRO A 261 -7.33 23.71 6.00
CA PRO A 261 -6.95 22.29 5.98
C PRO A 261 -7.87 21.41 5.13
N ALA A 262 -9.18 21.65 5.18
CA ALA A 262 -10.17 20.91 4.37
C ALA A 262 -9.97 21.11 2.86
N ARG A 263 -9.67 22.34 2.41
CA ARG A 263 -9.37 22.62 1.00
C ARG A 263 -8.04 21.98 0.58
N ALA A 264 -7.01 22.06 1.41
CA ALA A 264 -5.73 21.42 1.14
C ALA A 264 -5.89 19.89 1.00
N ALA A 265 -6.72 19.27 1.83
CA ALA A 265 -7.02 17.83 1.72
C ALA A 265 -7.71 17.46 0.40
N LEU A 266 -8.62 18.31 -0.12
CA LEU A 266 -9.24 18.08 -1.43
C LEU A 266 -8.22 18.14 -2.58
N PHE A 267 -7.27 19.08 -2.54
CA PHE A 267 -6.20 19.13 -3.54
C PHE A 267 -5.31 17.88 -3.50
N VAL A 268 -5.00 17.37 -2.32
CA VAL A 268 -4.27 16.11 -2.16
C VAL A 268 -5.07 14.94 -2.77
N SER A 269 -6.39 14.95 -2.63
CA SER A 269 -7.26 13.95 -3.26
C SER A 269 -7.23 14.03 -4.79
N VAL A 270 -7.29 15.23 -5.37
CA VAL A 270 -7.19 15.44 -6.82
C VAL A 270 -5.82 14.99 -7.34
N PHE A 271 -4.75 15.35 -6.64
CA PHE A 271 -3.40 14.90 -6.98
C PHE A 271 -3.29 13.37 -6.95
N SER A 272 -3.88 12.74 -5.93
CA SER A 272 -3.91 11.27 -5.82
C SER A 272 -4.69 10.63 -6.98
N ALA A 273 -5.79 11.26 -7.42
CA ALA A 273 -6.54 10.79 -8.60
C ALA A 273 -5.70 10.85 -9.88
N CYS A 274 -4.86 11.86 -10.04
CA CYS A 274 -3.94 11.94 -11.18
C CYS A 274 -2.78 10.93 -11.09
N ASN A 275 -2.49 10.40 -9.92
CA ASN A 275 -1.43 9.40 -9.69
C ASN A 275 -1.92 7.95 -9.87
N MET A 276 -3.21 7.73 -10.10
CA MET A 276 -3.83 6.41 -10.38
C MET A 276 -3.46 5.92 -11.78
#